data_58245e20dfb60c01d8508ec21522adb1
#
_entry.id   58245e20dfb60c01d8508ec21522adb1
#
_cell.length_a   1.000
_cell.length_b   1.000
_cell.length_c   1.000
_cell.angle_alpha   90.00
_cell.angle_beta   90.00
_cell.angle_gamma   90.00
#
_symmetry.space_group_name_H-M   'P 1'
#
loop_
_entity.id
_entity.type
_entity.pdbx_description
1 polymer ?
#
loop_
_entity_poly.entity_id
_entity_poly.type
_entity_poly.pdbx_seq_one_letter_code
_entity_poly.pdbx_strand_id
1 'polypeptide(L)'
;NDGTLPLAVGERVALLGAYQDFRISAVGASLIKPRWQLTLEEALVQRAAFTLSEDSGTALYIISRRSGENQDNKPIAGNYYLTETEKRELSEAVKQYQRVILIFNTGYPVEMKWLSSLPLSAILWTGFCGQRGTESLADILCGKVNPSGRLADSWPYDYYDTPAAQNFVNQGENTPVYSDDGKKQGVRVFYEEEQFVGYRYFD
;
A
#
# COMPACT_ATOMS: atom_id res chain seq x y z
N ASN A 1 -12.40 5.85 7.66
CA ASN A 1 -13.62 5.06 7.79
C ASN A 1 -14.72 5.90 8.46
N ASP A 2 -15.72 6.26 7.72
CA ASP A 2 -16.87 7.06 8.15
C ASP A 2 -18.11 6.20 8.50
N GLY A 3 -17.88 4.98 8.97
CA GLY A 3 -18.92 3.99 9.26
C GLY A 3 -19.20 3.02 8.12
N THR A 4 -18.45 3.08 7.03
CA THR A 4 -18.58 2.15 5.91
C THR A 4 -18.18 0.72 6.29
N LEU A 5 -17.14 0.57 7.09
CA LEU A 5 -16.67 -0.73 7.58
C LEU A 5 -17.12 -0.97 9.04
N PRO A 6 -17.51 -2.20 9.38
CA PRO A 6 -17.53 -3.39 8.54
C PRO A 6 -18.68 -3.42 7.53
N LEU A 7 -18.50 -4.16 6.43
CA LEU A 7 -19.57 -4.44 5.46
C LEU A 7 -20.51 -5.53 5.99
N ALA A 8 -21.75 -5.52 5.55
CA ALA A 8 -22.73 -6.53 5.94
C ALA A 8 -22.37 -7.91 5.37
N VAL A 9 -22.64 -8.95 6.14
CA VAL A 9 -22.52 -10.35 5.66
C VAL A 9 -23.45 -10.55 4.45
N GLY A 10 -22.95 -11.15 3.39
CA GLY A 10 -23.70 -11.35 2.15
C GLY A 10 -23.76 -10.14 1.22
N GLU A 11 -23.04 -9.07 1.54
CA GLU A 11 -23.02 -7.87 0.70
C GLU A 11 -22.47 -8.16 -0.70
N ARG A 12 -22.99 -7.43 -1.69
CA ARG A 12 -22.47 -7.46 -3.06
C ARG A 12 -21.33 -6.45 -3.19
N VAL A 13 -20.19 -6.91 -3.70
CA VAL A 13 -18.99 -6.07 -3.86
C VAL A 13 -18.37 -6.27 -5.25
N ALA A 14 -17.91 -5.18 -5.85
CA ALA A 14 -17.06 -5.22 -7.03
C ALA A 14 -15.59 -5.28 -6.61
N LEU A 15 -14.79 -6.04 -7.35
CA LEU A 15 -13.33 -6.08 -7.20
C LEU A 15 -12.70 -5.32 -8.36
N LEU A 16 -11.86 -4.35 -8.04
CA LEU A 16 -11.21 -3.47 -9.00
C LEU A 16 -9.70 -3.37 -8.74
N GLY A 17 -8.98 -2.86 -9.73
CA GLY A 17 -7.53 -2.67 -9.63
C GLY A 17 -6.75 -3.99 -9.62
N ALA A 18 -5.67 -4.04 -8.88
CA ALA A 18 -4.72 -5.17 -8.86
C ALA A 18 -5.12 -6.30 -7.89
N TYR A 19 -6.41 -6.63 -7.79
CA TYR A 19 -6.91 -7.65 -6.84
C TYR A 19 -6.37 -9.06 -7.12
N GLN A 20 -6.11 -9.39 -8.39
CA GLN A 20 -5.53 -10.68 -8.78
C GLN A 20 -4.07 -10.83 -8.29
N ASP A 21 -3.41 -9.71 -8.05
CA ASP A 21 -2.06 -9.66 -7.50
C ASP A 21 -2.04 -9.57 -5.96
N PHE A 22 -3.21 -9.61 -5.31
CA PHE A 22 -3.31 -9.58 -3.87
C PHE A 22 -2.79 -10.88 -3.25
N ARG A 23 -1.51 -10.89 -2.97
CA ARG A 23 -0.77 -12.00 -2.39
C ARG A 23 0.45 -11.46 -1.65
N ILE A 24 1.34 -12.34 -1.25
CA ILE A 24 2.61 -11.95 -0.64
C ILE A 24 3.39 -11.07 -1.62
N SER A 25 3.56 -9.80 -1.26
CA SER A 25 4.16 -8.77 -2.12
C SER A 25 5.68 -8.64 -1.96
N ALA A 26 6.29 -9.38 -1.01
CA ALA A 26 7.72 -9.39 -0.81
C ALA A 26 8.46 -10.10 -1.97
N VAL A 27 9.67 -9.64 -2.28
CA VAL A 27 10.54 -10.19 -3.32
C VAL A 27 11.94 -10.48 -2.77
N GLY A 28 12.76 -11.19 -3.54
CA GLY A 28 14.13 -11.51 -3.14
C GLY A 28 14.18 -12.45 -1.94
N ALA A 29 15.05 -12.16 -0.98
CA ALA A 29 15.24 -12.96 0.23
C ALA A 29 13.99 -13.01 1.13
N SER A 30 13.12 -12.01 1.01
CA SER A 30 11.87 -11.92 1.76
C SER A 30 10.70 -12.66 1.11
N LEU A 31 10.92 -13.31 -0.03
CA LEU A 31 9.86 -14.04 -0.75
C LEU A 31 9.43 -15.26 0.05
N ILE A 32 8.17 -15.26 0.48
CA ILE A 32 7.53 -16.40 1.13
C ILE A 32 6.82 -17.23 0.06
N LYS A 33 7.03 -18.55 0.09
CA LYS A 33 6.31 -19.52 -0.74
C LYS A 33 5.30 -20.26 0.13
N PRO A 34 4.04 -19.83 0.17
CA PRO A 34 3.04 -20.49 0.98
C PRO A 34 2.74 -21.89 0.41
N ARG A 35 2.40 -22.82 1.29
CA ARG A 35 1.95 -24.16 0.85
C ARG A 35 0.62 -24.08 0.09
N TRP A 36 -0.22 -23.15 0.48
CA TRP A 36 -1.49 -22.82 -0.13
C TRP A 36 -1.85 -21.38 0.22
N GLN A 37 -2.68 -20.76 -0.55
CA GLN A 37 -3.26 -19.45 -0.27
C GLN A 37 -4.56 -19.35 -1.06
N LEU A 38 -5.62 -18.88 -0.43
CA LEU A 38 -6.83 -18.52 -1.15
C LEU A 38 -6.57 -17.25 -1.99
N THR A 39 -7.17 -17.17 -3.15
CA THR A 39 -7.26 -15.89 -3.86
C THR A 39 -8.09 -14.91 -3.05
N LEU A 40 -8.03 -13.63 -3.37
CA LEU A 40 -8.86 -12.65 -2.66
C LEU A 40 -10.35 -12.94 -2.88
N GLU A 41 -10.71 -13.29 -4.11
CA GLU A 41 -12.09 -13.66 -4.49
C GLU A 41 -12.60 -14.85 -3.66
N GLU A 42 -11.81 -15.93 -3.61
CA GLU A 42 -12.16 -17.10 -2.81
C GLU A 42 -12.34 -16.77 -1.34
N ALA A 43 -11.44 -15.96 -0.77
CA ALA A 43 -11.49 -15.56 0.63
C ALA A 43 -12.74 -14.70 0.93
N LEU A 44 -13.06 -13.74 0.07
CA LEU A 44 -14.24 -12.89 0.24
C LEU A 44 -15.54 -13.71 0.21
N VAL A 45 -15.64 -14.66 -0.71
CA VAL A 45 -16.82 -15.56 -0.80
C VAL A 45 -16.88 -16.51 0.37
N GLN A 46 -15.79 -17.20 0.71
CA GLN A 46 -15.79 -18.27 1.71
C GLN A 46 -15.83 -17.74 3.15
N ARG A 47 -15.15 -16.62 3.42
CA ARG A 47 -14.98 -16.06 4.77
C ARG A 47 -16.01 -14.99 5.11
N ALA A 48 -16.25 -14.06 4.18
CA ALA A 48 -17.15 -12.93 4.38
C ALA A 48 -18.56 -13.19 3.83
N ALA A 49 -18.75 -14.27 3.08
CA ALA A 49 -19.97 -14.60 2.36
C ALA A 49 -20.40 -13.51 1.37
N PHE A 50 -19.46 -12.70 0.86
CA PHE A 50 -19.76 -11.66 -0.10
C PHE A 50 -20.13 -12.25 -1.47
N THR A 51 -20.98 -11.54 -2.19
CA THR A 51 -21.28 -11.84 -3.59
C THR A 51 -20.47 -10.92 -4.49
N LEU A 52 -19.58 -11.47 -5.30
CA LEU A 52 -18.79 -10.70 -6.24
C LEU A 52 -19.63 -10.30 -7.46
N SER A 53 -19.75 -8.99 -7.71
CA SER A 53 -20.56 -8.46 -8.80
C SER A 53 -20.18 -7.03 -9.12
N GLU A 54 -20.03 -6.71 -10.40
CA GLU A 54 -19.85 -5.33 -10.86
C GLU A 54 -21.13 -4.50 -10.65
N ASP A 55 -22.31 -5.16 -10.68
CA ASP A 55 -23.58 -4.56 -10.32
C ASP A 55 -23.76 -4.56 -8.79
N SER A 56 -23.05 -3.66 -8.13
CA SER A 56 -23.06 -3.45 -6.68
C SER A 56 -22.97 -1.97 -6.33
N GLY A 57 -23.31 -1.63 -5.08
CA GLY A 57 -23.12 -0.28 -4.55
C GLY A 57 -21.73 -0.05 -3.94
N THR A 58 -20.93 -1.13 -3.78
CA THR A 58 -19.65 -1.09 -3.07
C THR A 58 -18.55 -1.66 -3.94
N ALA A 59 -17.44 -0.94 -4.06
CA ALA A 59 -16.24 -1.41 -4.73
C ALA A 59 -15.07 -1.52 -3.74
N LEU A 60 -14.31 -2.59 -3.86
CA LEU A 60 -13.00 -2.78 -3.24
C LEU A 60 -11.95 -2.55 -4.32
N TYR A 61 -11.21 -1.45 -4.23
CA TYR A 61 -10.14 -1.13 -5.16
C TYR A 61 -8.80 -1.46 -4.55
N ILE A 62 -8.02 -2.32 -5.21
CA ILE A 62 -6.75 -2.82 -4.70
C ILE A 62 -5.57 -2.18 -5.44
N ILE A 63 -4.66 -1.59 -4.67
CA ILE A 63 -3.34 -1.19 -5.15
C ILE A 63 -2.31 -2.14 -4.57
N SER A 64 -1.61 -2.88 -5.43
CA SER A 64 -0.52 -3.76 -5.05
C SER A 64 0.82 -3.21 -5.49
N ARG A 65 1.81 -3.28 -4.60
CA ARG A 65 3.21 -2.94 -4.89
C ARG A 65 4.10 -4.05 -4.37
N ARG A 66 5.09 -4.41 -5.15
CA ARG A 66 6.12 -5.37 -4.75
C ARG A 66 7.32 -4.62 -4.20
N SER A 67 7.86 -5.10 -3.10
CA SER A 67 9.12 -4.60 -2.56
C SER A 67 9.88 -5.68 -1.83
N GLY A 68 11.15 -5.45 -1.56
CA GLY A 68 12.03 -6.37 -0.85
C GLY A 68 13.37 -5.73 -0.59
N GLU A 69 14.29 -6.51 -0.06
CA GLU A 69 15.65 -6.07 0.21
C GLU A 69 16.30 -5.50 -1.05
N ASN A 70 17.02 -4.40 -0.93
CA ASN A 70 17.64 -3.64 -2.01
C ASN A 70 16.68 -3.08 -3.07
N GLN A 71 15.40 -2.96 -2.73
CA GLN A 71 14.39 -2.36 -3.59
C GLN A 71 13.74 -1.17 -2.89
N ASP A 72 14.47 -0.07 -2.87
CA ASP A 72 14.03 1.16 -2.23
C ASP A 72 12.80 1.74 -2.92
N ASN A 73 11.97 2.39 -2.11
CA ASN A 73 10.84 3.17 -2.61
C ASN A 73 11.36 4.33 -3.49
N LYS A 74 10.72 4.57 -4.63
CA LYS A 74 11.14 5.56 -5.62
C LYS A 74 9.99 6.51 -5.95
N PRO A 75 10.27 7.81 -6.14
CA PRO A 75 9.26 8.80 -6.51
C PRO A 75 8.89 8.71 -8.00
N ILE A 76 8.42 7.55 -8.43
CA ILE A 76 7.98 7.30 -9.80
C ILE A 76 6.59 6.66 -9.82
N ALA A 77 5.89 6.82 -10.95
CA ALA A 77 4.60 6.17 -11.18
C ALA A 77 4.71 4.64 -11.09
N GLY A 78 3.75 4.01 -10.41
CA GLY A 78 3.74 2.56 -10.18
C GLY A 78 4.62 2.11 -9.00
N ASN A 79 5.31 3.05 -8.35
CA ASN A 79 6.01 2.82 -7.08
C ASN A 79 5.37 3.70 -5.99
N TYR A 80 5.97 4.83 -5.61
CA TYR A 80 5.35 5.76 -4.67
C TYR A 80 4.13 6.46 -5.29
N TYR A 81 4.28 7.02 -6.50
CA TYR A 81 3.16 7.67 -7.17
C TYR A 81 2.24 6.68 -7.87
N LEU A 82 0.96 7.05 -7.95
CA LEU A 82 -0.03 6.31 -8.73
C LEU A 82 0.28 6.42 -10.23
N THR A 83 -0.04 5.37 -10.95
CA THR A 83 -0.05 5.40 -12.42
C THR A 83 -1.26 6.18 -12.93
N GLU A 84 -1.18 6.69 -14.16
CA GLU A 84 -2.33 7.35 -14.80
C GLU A 84 -3.53 6.39 -14.98
N THR A 85 -3.26 5.10 -15.14
CA THR A 85 -4.31 4.06 -15.18
C THR A 85 -5.02 3.95 -13.84
N GLU A 86 -4.30 3.84 -12.73
CA GLU A 86 -4.87 3.77 -11.39
C GLU A 86 -5.69 5.03 -11.06
N LYS A 87 -5.17 6.21 -11.42
CA LYS A 87 -5.89 7.48 -11.23
C LYS A 87 -7.20 7.53 -12.02
N ARG A 88 -7.17 7.11 -13.28
CA ARG A 88 -8.36 7.04 -14.13
C ARG A 88 -9.38 6.06 -13.55
N GLU A 89 -8.98 4.84 -13.25
CA GLU A 89 -9.85 3.79 -12.74
C GLU A 89 -10.48 4.18 -11.39
N LEU A 90 -9.71 4.76 -10.47
CA LEU A 90 -10.23 5.28 -9.21
C LEU A 90 -11.22 6.43 -9.41
N SER A 91 -10.91 7.35 -10.35
CA SER A 91 -11.83 8.45 -10.71
C SER A 91 -13.15 7.94 -11.30
N GLU A 92 -13.11 6.85 -12.03
CA GLU A 92 -14.32 6.18 -12.56
C GLU A 92 -15.06 5.43 -11.45
N ALA A 93 -14.33 4.70 -10.59
CA ALA A 93 -14.92 3.95 -9.50
C ALA A 93 -15.74 4.84 -8.54
N VAL A 94 -15.19 6.00 -8.13
CA VAL A 94 -15.91 6.92 -7.23
C VAL A 94 -17.14 7.60 -7.86
N LYS A 95 -17.28 7.54 -9.19
CA LYS A 95 -18.49 8.01 -9.90
C LYS A 95 -19.52 6.89 -10.04
N GLN A 96 -19.06 5.65 -10.18
CA GLN A 96 -19.91 4.49 -10.43
C GLN A 96 -20.48 3.88 -9.16
N TYR A 97 -19.66 3.78 -8.09
CA TYR A 97 -20.02 3.11 -6.85
C TYR A 97 -20.32 4.12 -5.73
N GLN A 98 -21.31 3.80 -4.91
CA GLN A 98 -21.69 4.65 -3.76
C GLN A 98 -20.60 4.63 -2.67
N ARG A 99 -19.90 3.50 -2.53
CA ARG A 99 -18.82 3.31 -1.56
C ARG A 99 -17.62 2.72 -2.26
N VAL A 100 -16.48 3.38 -2.15
CA VAL A 100 -15.19 2.87 -2.64
C VAL A 100 -14.25 2.72 -1.46
N ILE A 101 -13.82 1.49 -1.21
CA ILE A 101 -12.85 1.13 -0.17
C ILE A 101 -11.53 0.85 -0.87
N LEU A 102 -10.53 1.69 -0.58
CA LEU A 102 -9.18 1.51 -1.10
C LEU A 102 -8.38 0.59 -0.20
N ILE A 103 -7.72 -0.40 -0.79
CA ILE A 103 -6.91 -1.37 -0.06
C ILE A 103 -5.50 -1.38 -0.61
N PHE A 104 -4.53 -1.04 0.23
CA PHE A 104 -3.11 -1.09 -0.10
C PHE A 104 -2.50 -2.45 0.31
N ASN A 105 -2.05 -3.20 -0.67
CA ASN A 105 -1.19 -4.37 -0.52
C ASN A 105 0.26 -3.96 -0.83
N THR A 106 0.85 -3.18 0.06
CA THR A 106 2.17 -2.55 -0.13
C THR A 106 2.98 -2.64 1.15
N GLY A 107 4.30 -2.72 1.03
CA GLY A 107 5.22 -2.69 2.18
C GLY A 107 5.69 -1.28 2.54
N TYR A 108 5.22 -0.25 1.87
CA TYR A 108 5.62 1.14 2.06
C TYR A 108 4.46 2.10 1.76
N PRO A 109 4.52 3.35 2.24
CA PRO A 109 3.54 4.38 1.92
C PRO A 109 3.44 4.67 0.42
N VAL A 110 2.25 5.00 -0.04
CA VAL A 110 1.94 5.43 -1.41
C VAL A 110 1.37 6.85 -1.37
N GLU A 111 1.44 7.57 -2.46
CA GLU A 111 0.95 8.93 -2.64
C GLU A 111 -0.44 9.16 -2.02
N MET A 112 -0.53 10.11 -1.08
CA MET A 112 -1.81 10.48 -0.46
C MET A 112 -2.37 11.80 -1.00
N LYS A 113 -1.54 12.66 -1.59
CA LYS A 113 -1.93 13.98 -2.06
C LYS A 113 -3.10 13.94 -3.04
N TRP A 114 -2.99 13.10 -4.06
CA TRP A 114 -4.07 12.93 -5.03
C TRP A 114 -5.25 12.14 -4.46
N LEU A 115 -4.97 11.07 -3.70
CA LEU A 115 -6.00 10.22 -3.10
C LEU A 115 -6.90 10.97 -2.11
N SER A 116 -6.36 11.93 -1.36
CA SER A 116 -7.13 12.73 -0.41
C SER A 116 -8.18 13.64 -1.08
N SER A 117 -8.10 13.86 -2.38
CA SER A 117 -9.10 14.60 -3.15
C SER A 117 -10.31 13.75 -3.56
N LEU A 118 -10.24 12.43 -3.41
CA LEU A 118 -11.32 11.53 -3.79
C LEU A 118 -12.27 11.24 -2.61
N PRO A 119 -13.57 11.06 -2.88
CA PRO A 119 -14.55 10.68 -1.86
C PRO A 119 -14.45 9.17 -1.53
N LEU A 120 -13.30 8.72 -1.04
CA LEU A 120 -13.11 7.35 -0.61
C LEU A 120 -13.80 7.10 0.73
N SER A 121 -14.55 6.02 0.84
CA SER A 121 -15.31 5.69 2.04
C SER A 121 -14.45 5.11 3.16
N ALA A 122 -13.40 4.37 2.80
CA ALA A 122 -12.40 3.87 3.72
C ALA A 122 -11.08 3.56 3.01
N ILE A 123 -9.99 3.57 3.77
CA ILE A 123 -8.66 3.14 3.31
C ILE A 123 -8.13 2.10 4.30
N LEU A 124 -7.65 0.98 3.79
CA LEU A 124 -6.99 -0.07 4.56
C LEU A 124 -5.57 -0.28 4.02
N TRP A 125 -4.62 -0.42 4.93
CA TRP A 125 -3.27 -0.86 4.61
C TRP A 125 -3.01 -2.23 5.22
N THR A 126 -2.71 -3.23 4.39
CA THR A 126 -2.51 -4.61 4.82
C THR A 126 -1.04 -4.94 5.10
N GLY A 127 -0.13 -4.10 4.62
CA GLY A 127 1.31 -4.42 4.66
C GLY A 127 1.63 -5.68 3.85
N PHE A 128 2.69 -6.36 4.23
CA PHE A 128 3.02 -7.66 3.66
C PHE A 128 2.21 -8.77 4.31
N CYS A 129 1.24 -9.27 3.58
CA CYS A 129 0.41 -10.37 4.05
C CYS A 129 1.16 -11.69 4.03
N GLY A 130 0.93 -12.52 5.05
CA GLY A 130 1.37 -13.90 5.10
C GLY A 130 0.43 -14.85 4.34
N GLN A 131 0.62 -16.16 4.54
CA GLN A 131 -0.16 -17.21 3.87
C GLN A 131 -1.67 -17.03 3.96
N ARG A 132 -2.17 -16.52 5.09
CA ARG A 132 -3.61 -16.31 5.34
C ARG A 132 -4.04 -14.84 5.23
N GLY A 133 -3.29 -14.03 4.51
CA GLY A 133 -3.55 -12.59 4.42
C GLY A 133 -4.88 -12.25 3.77
N THR A 134 -5.27 -12.94 2.71
CA THR A 134 -6.57 -12.77 2.05
C THR A 134 -7.74 -13.11 2.96
N GLU A 135 -7.62 -14.20 3.75
CA GLU A 135 -8.63 -14.61 4.72
C GLU A 135 -8.76 -13.58 5.86
N SER A 136 -7.62 -13.08 6.37
CA SER A 136 -7.62 -12.05 7.42
C SER A 136 -8.26 -10.75 6.93
N LEU A 137 -7.98 -10.35 5.70
CA LEU A 137 -8.63 -9.18 5.09
C LEU A 137 -10.14 -9.38 4.97
N ALA A 138 -10.59 -10.55 4.51
CA ALA A 138 -12.01 -10.86 4.43
C ALA A 138 -12.70 -10.81 5.81
N ASP A 139 -12.06 -11.35 6.85
CA ASP A 139 -12.58 -11.31 8.22
C ASP A 139 -12.66 -9.87 8.79
N ILE A 140 -11.73 -9.00 8.43
CA ILE A 140 -11.76 -7.56 8.77
C ILE A 140 -12.90 -6.86 8.02
N LEU A 141 -13.02 -7.07 6.73
CA LEU A 141 -14.03 -6.41 5.91
C LEU A 141 -15.46 -6.74 6.37
N CYS A 142 -15.72 -7.96 6.83
CA CYS A 142 -17.05 -8.37 7.34
C CYS A 142 -17.20 -8.23 8.87
N GLY A 143 -16.24 -7.62 9.55
CA GLY A 143 -16.34 -7.32 10.98
C GLY A 143 -16.14 -8.50 11.94
N LYS A 144 -15.70 -9.68 11.45
CA LYS A 144 -15.31 -10.78 12.34
C LYS A 144 -14.12 -10.44 13.22
N VAL A 145 -13.24 -9.58 12.69
CA VAL A 145 -12.05 -9.08 13.38
C VAL A 145 -12.00 -7.56 13.22
N ASN A 146 -11.82 -6.86 14.33
CA ASN A 146 -11.55 -5.43 14.30
C ASN A 146 -10.04 -5.20 14.09
N PRO A 147 -9.62 -4.40 13.08
CA PRO A 147 -8.20 -4.13 12.87
C PRO A 147 -7.63 -3.36 14.05
N SER A 148 -6.60 -3.90 14.69
CA SER A 148 -5.93 -3.31 15.85
C SER A 148 -4.54 -2.74 15.51
N GLY A 149 -4.05 -2.97 14.30
CA GLY A 149 -2.77 -2.45 13.83
C GLY A 149 -2.73 -0.93 13.79
N ARG A 150 -1.53 -0.38 14.00
CA ARG A 150 -1.22 1.03 13.81
C ARG A 150 -0.31 1.17 12.60
N LEU A 151 -0.35 2.33 11.95
CA LEU A 151 0.63 2.65 10.92
C LEU A 151 2.03 2.66 11.54
N ALA A 152 2.96 1.93 10.92
CA ALA A 152 4.36 1.89 11.35
C ALA A 152 5.13 3.12 10.88
N ASP A 153 4.63 3.76 9.82
CA ASP A 153 5.26 4.92 9.18
C ASP A 153 4.31 6.12 9.16
N SER A 154 4.87 7.32 9.16
CA SER A 154 4.14 8.51 8.75
C SER A 154 3.89 8.45 7.24
N TRP A 155 2.66 8.75 6.82
CA TRP A 155 2.28 8.78 5.41
C TRP A 155 2.26 10.22 4.91
N PRO A 156 3.35 10.69 4.25
CA PRO A 156 3.42 12.04 3.73
C PRO A 156 2.46 12.21 2.54
N TYR A 157 2.03 13.44 2.30
CA TYR A 157 1.25 13.76 1.11
C TYR A 157 2.07 13.60 -0.17
N ASP A 158 3.33 14.04 -0.14
CA ASP A 158 4.27 13.90 -1.24
C ASP A 158 5.55 13.20 -0.76
N TYR A 159 6.26 12.54 -1.67
CA TYR A 159 7.51 11.84 -1.38
C TYR A 159 8.55 12.73 -0.71
N TYR A 160 8.64 13.98 -1.19
CA TYR A 160 9.64 14.96 -0.73
C TYR A 160 9.21 15.79 0.47
N ASP A 161 8.06 15.49 1.08
CA ASP A 161 7.62 16.17 2.31
C ASP A 161 8.48 15.82 3.53
N THR A 162 9.32 14.79 3.42
CA THR A 162 10.23 14.38 4.48
C THR A 162 11.68 14.79 4.16
N PRO A 163 12.46 15.33 5.12
CA PRO A 163 13.86 15.68 4.89
C PRO A 163 14.69 14.48 4.42
N ALA A 164 14.46 13.31 5.02
CA ALA A 164 15.15 12.07 4.66
C ALA A 164 15.05 11.72 3.17
N ALA A 165 13.92 12.03 2.52
CA ALA A 165 13.73 11.77 1.10
C ALA A 165 14.66 12.62 0.21
N GLN A 166 15.06 13.79 0.68
CA GLN A 166 15.98 14.68 -0.05
C GLN A 166 17.43 14.23 0.10
N ASN A 167 17.77 13.61 1.22
CA ASN A 167 19.13 13.18 1.56
C ASN A 167 19.41 11.71 1.23
N PHE A 168 18.41 10.97 0.72
CA PHE A 168 18.56 9.54 0.48
C PHE A 168 19.57 9.24 -0.63
N VAL A 169 20.38 8.21 -0.44
CA VAL A 169 21.56 7.84 -1.25
C VAL A 169 21.30 7.81 -2.77
N ASN A 170 20.11 7.43 -3.15
CA ASN A 170 19.76 7.28 -4.57
C ASN A 170 19.25 8.57 -5.22
N GLN A 171 19.16 9.66 -4.48
CA GLN A 171 18.50 10.88 -4.95
C GLN A 171 19.27 12.16 -4.63
N GLY A 172 20.24 12.11 -3.72
CA GLY A 172 21.05 13.26 -3.34
C GLY A 172 22.42 13.28 -4.03
N GLU A 173 23.09 14.41 -3.99
CA GLU A 173 24.49 14.57 -4.34
C GLU A 173 25.38 13.96 -3.25
N ASN A 174 25.33 12.64 -3.11
CA ASN A 174 26.15 11.95 -2.14
C ASN A 174 27.62 12.03 -2.54
N THR A 175 28.46 12.45 -1.60
CA THR A 175 29.91 12.53 -1.83
C THR A 175 30.50 11.12 -1.96
N PRO A 176 31.05 10.73 -3.12
CA PRO A 176 31.70 9.45 -3.26
C PRO A 176 32.88 9.31 -2.28
N VAL A 177 33.03 8.13 -1.70
CA VAL A 177 34.19 7.77 -0.90
C VAL A 177 35.06 6.83 -1.72
N TYR A 178 36.33 7.18 -1.86
CA TYR A 178 37.32 6.39 -2.58
C TYR A 178 38.32 5.81 -1.60
N SER A 179 38.82 4.61 -1.91
CA SER A 179 39.99 4.03 -1.23
C SER A 179 41.27 4.69 -1.72
N ASP A 180 42.38 4.41 -1.02
CA ASP A 180 43.69 4.96 -1.34
C ASP A 180 44.16 4.55 -2.75
N ASP A 181 43.68 3.44 -3.27
CA ASP A 181 43.94 2.97 -4.64
C ASP A 181 43.00 3.59 -5.70
N GLY A 182 42.19 4.58 -5.31
CA GLY A 182 41.27 5.31 -6.19
C GLY A 182 39.99 4.59 -6.56
N LYS A 183 39.69 3.43 -5.95
CA LYS A 183 38.41 2.73 -6.21
C LYS A 183 37.30 3.29 -5.36
N LYS A 184 36.14 3.48 -5.96
CA LYS A 184 34.93 3.90 -5.25
C LYS A 184 34.50 2.83 -4.25
N GLN A 185 34.51 3.15 -2.96
CA GLN A 185 34.11 2.24 -1.87
C GLN A 185 32.67 2.43 -1.43
N GLY A 186 32.10 3.60 -1.68
CA GLY A 186 30.74 3.90 -1.24
C GLY A 186 30.38 5.36 -1.44
N VAL A 187 29.42 5.81 -0.67
CA VAL A 187 29.03 7.22 -0.59
C VAL A 187 28.91 7.63 0.87
N ARG A 188 29.19 8.88 1.15
CA ARG A 188 28.91 9.50 2.45
C ARG A 188 27.54 10.13 2.41
N VAL A 189 26.71 9.74 3.36
CA VAL A 189 25.38 10.31 3.55
C VAL A 189 25.41 11.18 4.80
N PHE A 190 24.85 12.37 4.71
CA PHE A 190 24.68 13.27 5.84
C PHE A 190 23.23 13.19 6.29
N TYR A 191 23.02 12.84 7.56
CA TYR A 191 21.70 12.81 8.21
C TYR A 191 21.40 14.20 8.77
N GLU A 192 21.03 15.14 7.90
CA GLU A 192 20.75 16.53 8.29
C GLU A 192 19.55 16.65 9.22
N GLU A 193 18.61 15.71 9.08
CA GLU A 193 17.42 15.61 9.92
C GLU A 193 17.68 15.03 11.31
N GLU A 194 18.86 14.45 11.55
CA GLU A 194 19.27 13.81 12.81
C GLU A 194 18.18 12.84 13.33
N GLN A 195 17.55 13.17 14.46
CA GLN A 195 16.49 12.36 15.08
C GLN A 195 15.07 12.73 14.59
N PHE A 196 14.93 13.80 13.81
CA PHE A 196 13.64 14.29 13.33
C PHE A 196 13.23 13.59 12.03
N VAL A 197 12.94 12.31 12.15
CA VAL A 197 12.48 11.44 11.05
C VAL A 197 11.08 10.91 11.34
N GLY A 198 10.29 10.67 10.28
CA GLY A 198 8.94 10.15 10.39
C GLY A 198 8.05 11.05 11.27
N TYR A 199 7.33 10.46 12.22
CA TYR A 199 6.41 11.20 13.10
C TYR A 199 7.09 12.33 13.90
N ARG A 200 8.36 12.17 14.27
CA ARG A 200 9.10 13.20 15.02
C ARG A 200 9.37 14.47 14.22
N TYR A 201 9.27 14.40 12.91
CA TYR A 201 9.40 15.57 12.04
C TYR A 201 8.07 16.31 11.91
N PHE A 202 6.94 15.57 11.96
CA PHE A 202 5.61 16.13 11.75
C PHE A 202 4.91 16.57 13.05
N ASP A 203 5.39 16.15 14.22
CA ASP A 203 4.93 16.61 15.54
C ASP A 203 5.56 17.97 15.92
#